data_b48ce53a050984a5c66c38cb10dc641a
#
_entry.id   b48ce53a050984a5c66c38cb10dc641a
#
_cell.length_a   1.000
_cell.length_b   1.000
_cell.length_c   1.000
_cell.angle_alpha   90.00
_cell.angle_beta   90.00
_cell.angle_gamma   90.00
#
_symmetry.space_group_name_H-M   'P 1'
#
loop_
_entity.id
_entity.type
_entity.pdbx_description
1 polymer ?
#
loop_
_entity_poly.entity_id
_entity_poly.type
_entity_poly.pdbx_seq_one_letter_code
_entity_poly.pdbx_strand_id
1 'polypeptide(L)'
;SSDLLLGHTASGAHRDDLLLAIDGKPAKEFGSQGQKKSLALALKLAQAEIYSKRRKESPVVLLDDVMGELDEARQAVVSTIVQEMQVFVTTCHPESLLSPKNGKRFLLKDGMLTGDVENCPETA
;
A
#
# COMPACT_ATOMS: atom_id res chain seq x y z
N SER A 1 -37.76 8.60 7.88
CA SER A 1 -36.39 8.48 8.23
C SER A 1 -35.77 9.87 8.44
N SER A 2 -34.98 10.04 9.47
CA SER A 2 -34.36 11.32 9.88
C SER A 2 -33.45 11.95 8.82
N ASP A 3 -32.89 11.15 7.91
CA ASP A 3 -31.97 11.60 6.87
C ASP A 3 -32.61 12.51 5.82
N LEU A 4 -33.88 12.29 5.52
CA LEU A 4 -34.66 13.11 4.58
C LEU A 4 -34.95 14.53 5.11
N LEU A 5 -35.05 14.67 6.41
CA LEU A 5 -35.31 15.97 7.07
C LEU A 5 -34.03 16.82 7.21
N LEU A 6 -32.89 16.17 7.33
CA LEU A 6 -31.58 16.84 7.53
C LEU A 6 -30.86 17.17 6.21
N GLY A 7 -31.29 16.62 5.08
CA GLY A 7 -30.62 16.80 3.78
C GLY A 7 -29.24 16.16 3.70
N HIS A 8 -28.85 15.35 4.70
CA HIS A 8 -27.61 14.60 4.76
C HIS A 8 -27.76 13.36 5.64
N THR A 9 -26.95 12.35 5.44
CA THR A 9 -26.97 11.10 6.20
C THR A 9 -26.55 11.35 7.65
N ALA A 10 -27.41 11.00 8.61
CA ALA A 10 -27.19 11.20 10.05
C ALA A 10 -26.26 10.12 10.66
N SER A 11 -26.22 8.92 10.09
CA SER A 11 -25.38 7.79 10.51
C SER A 11 -24.88 7.01 9.29
N GLY A 12 -23.76 6.34 9.44
CA GLY A 12 -23.15 5.52 8.38
C GLY A 12 -21.64 5.46 8.49
N ALA A 13 -21.00 4.50 7.81
CA ALA A 13 -19.57 4.24 7.88
C ALA A 13 -18.69 5.46 7.55
N HIS A 14 -19.20 6.43 6.78
CA HIS A 14 -18.48 7.68 6.45
C HIS A 14 -18.43 8.68 7.62
N ARG A 15 -19.21 8.46 8.69
CA ARG A 15 -19.19 9.24 9.93
C ARG A 15 -18.53 8.51 11.09
N ASP A 16 -18.27 7.22 10.91
CA ASP A 16 -17.57 6.43 11.92
C ASP A 16 -16.09 6.82 11.92
N ASP A 17 -15.51 7.00 13.09
CA ASP A 17 -14.08 7.24 13.24
C ASP A 17 -13.40 5.93 13.69
N LEU A 18 -12.24 5.65 13.10
CA LEU A 18 -11.45 4.48 13.45
C LEU A 18 -10.32 4.89 14.39
N LEU A 19 -10.47 4.52 15.65
CA LEU A 19 -9.43 4.76 16.66
C LEU A 19 -8.34 3.70 16.55
N LEU A 20 -7.17 4.13 16.11
CA LEU A 20 -5.99 3.29 15.95
C LEU A 20 -4.99 3.59 17.06
N ALA A 21 -4.42 2.53 17.64
CA ALA A 21 -3.41 2.65 18.69
C ALA A 21 -2.15 1.87 18.29
N ILE A 22 -1.00 2.38 18.71
CA ILE A 22 0.30 1.73 18.62
C ILE A 22 0.83 1.63 20.04
N ASP A 23 1.16 0.44 20.51
CA ASP A 23 1.63 0.19 21.88
C ASP A 23 0.68 0.78 22.95
N GLY A 24 -0.63 0.67 22.71
CA GLY A 24 -1.66 1.17 23.62
C GLY A 24 -1.89 2.68 23.62
N LYS A 25 -1.16 3.44 22.78
CA LYS A 25 -1.33 4.90 22.64
C LYS A 25 -2.02 5.27 21.33
N PRO A 26 -2.94 6.25 21.31
CA PRO A 26 -3.58 6.73 20.10
C PRO A 26 -2.55 7.13 19.03
N ALA A 27 -2.59 6.46 17.87
CA ALA A 27 -1.62 6.70 16.79
C ALA A 27 -1.71 8.11 16.20
N LYS A 28 -2.90 8.71 16.21
CA LYS A 28 -3.14 10.07 15.71
C LYS A 28 -2.31 11.12 16.47
N GLU A 29 -2.23 10.98 17.79
CA GLU A 29 -1.59 11.94 18.68
C GLU A 29 -0.12 11.61 18.92
N PHE A 30 0.19 10.35 19.20
CA PHE A 30 1.50 9.90 19.68
C PHE A 30 2.34 9.17 18.64
N GLY A 31 1.76 8.78 17.50
CA GLY A 31 2.50 8.09 16.45
C GLY A 31 3.48 9.00 15.72
N SER A 32 4.72 8.52 15.48
CA SER A 32 5.65 9.17 14.56
C SER A 32 5.10 9.20 13.15
N GLN A 33 5.64 10.05 12.26
CA GLN A 33 5.22 10.11 10.86
C GLN A 33 5.41 8.76 10.16
N GLY A 34 6.56 8.08 10.38
CA GLY A 34 6.80 6.75 9.83
C GLY A 34 5.81 5.70 10.34
N GLN A 35 5.47 5.73 11.62
CA GLN A 35 4.46 4.85 12.20
C GLN A 35 3.07 5.08 11.60
N LYS A 36 2.67 6.34 11.42
CA LYS A 36 1.39 6.70 10.79
C LYS A 36 1.32 6.23 9.34
N LYS A 37 2.40 6.41 8.56
CA LYS A 37 2.50 5.92 7.18
C LYS A 37 2.42 4.39 7.12
N SER A 38 3.17 3.68 7.97
CA SER A 38 3.13 2.21 8.05
C SER A 38 1.74 1.70 8.42
N LEU A 39 1.05 2.37 9.34
CA LEU A 39 -0.31 2.02 9.75
C LEU A 39 -1.32 2.23 8.62
N ALA A 40 -1.23 3.35 7.90
CA ALA A 40 -2.06 3.62 6.74
C ALA A 40 -1.85 2.58 5.63
N LEU A 41 -0.59 2.21 5.36
CA LEU A 41 -0.25 1.16 4.40
C LEU A 41 -0.84 -0.20 4.84
N ALA A 42 -0.68 -0.58 6.11
CA ALA A 42 -1.22 -1.83 6.64
C ALA A 42 -2.75 -1.91 6.48
N LEU A 43 -3.47 -0.82 6.74
CA LEU A 43 -4.92 -0.75 6.54
C LEU A 43 -5.31 -0.92 5.07
N LYS A 44 -4.57 -0.31 4.15
CA LYS A 44 -4.81 -0.44 2.70
C LYS A 44 -4.55 -1.86 2.20
N LEU A 45 -3.49 -2.50 2.67
CA LEU A 45 -3.18 -3.89 2.34
C LEU A 45 -4.24 -4.85 2.91
N ALA A 46 -4.67 -4.64 4.15
CA ALA A 46 -5.77 -5.42 4.74
C ALA A 46 -7.08 -5.25 3.96
N GLN A 47 -7.37 -4.04 3.48
CA GLN A 47 -8.52 -3.79 2.61
C GLN A 47 -8.43 -4.55 1.29
N ALA A 48 -7.25 -4.57 0.65
CA ALA A 48 -7.01 -5.31 -0.59
C ALA A 48 -7.18 -6.82 -0.37
N GLU A 49 -6.65 -7.35 0.72
CA GLU A 49 -6.78 -8.77 1.10
C GLU A 49 -8.25 -9.16 1.37
N ILE A 50 -8.99 -8.35 2.11
CA ILE A 50 -10.42 -8.57 2.37
C ILE A 50 -11.21 -8.54 1.05
N TYR A 51 -10.90 -7.60 0.15
CA TYR A 51 -11.53 -7.50 -1.15
C TYR A 51 -11.31 -8.78 -1.97
N SER A 52 -10.04 -9.22 -2.06
CA SER A 52 -9.67 -10.45 -2.77
C SER A 52 -10.44 -11.67 -2.25
N LYS A 53 -10.48 -11.85 -0.93
CA LYS A 53 -11.19 -12.97 -0.30
C LYS A 53 -12.71 -12.94 -0.54
N ARG A 54 -13.31 -11.76 -0.53
CA ARG A 54 -14.78 -11.62 -0.69
C ARG A 54 -15.23 -11.74 -2.14
N ARG A 55 -14.48 -11.17 -3.08
CA ARG A 55 -14.86 -11.11 -4.49
C ARG A 55 -14.33 -12.27 -5.31
N LYS A 56 -13.36 -13.02 -4.78
CA LYS A 56 -12.59 -14.04 -5.52
C LYS A 56 -11.89 -13.47 -6.76
N GLU A 57 -11.59 -12.18 -6.71
CA GLU A 57 -10.88 -11.44 -7.75
C GLU A 57 -9.66 -10.79 -7.12
N SER A 58 -8.51 -10.88 -7.77
CA SER A 58 -7.29 -10.22 -7.30
C SER A 58 -7.37 -8.72 -7.61
N PRO A 59 -7.27 -7.85 -6.60
CA PRO A 59 -7.20 -6.42 -6.85
C PRO A 59 -5.86 -6.05 -7.49
N VAL A 60 -5.83 -4.94 -8.21
CA VAL A 60 -4.58 -4.29 -8.63
C VAL A 60 -4.13 -3.36 -7.50
N VAL A 61 -2.91 -3.52 -7.05
CA VAL A 61 -2.30 -2.72 -5.98
C VAL A 61 -1.34 -1.70 -6.58
N LEU A 62 -1.51 -0.44 -6.22
CA LEU A 62 -0.62 0.65 -6.63
C LEU A 62 0.13 1.16 -5.41
N LEU A 63 1.46 1.07 -5.43
CA LEU A 63 2.37 1.52 -4.36
C LEU A 63 3.23 2.66 -4.92
N ASP A 64 2.80 3.90 -4.63
CA ASP A 64 3.46 5.09 -5.16
C ASP A 64 4.47 5.64 -4.15
N ASP A 65 5.75 5.45 -4.43
CA ASP A 65 6.93 5.87 -3.65
C ASP A 65 6.94 5.46 -2.16
N VAL A 66 6.10 4.48 -1.78
CA VAL A 66 5.98 4.08 -0.37
C VAL A 66 7.00 3.04 0.04
N MET A 67 7.48 2.23 -0.90
CA MET A 67 8.40 1.12 -0.61
C MET A 67 9.77 1.62 -0.16
N GLY A 68 10.28 2.70 -0.74
CA GLY A 68 11.57 3.29 -0.39
C GLY A 68 11.63 3.88 1.04
N GLU A 69 10.48 4.14 1.66
CA GLU A 69 10.38 4.62 3.04
C GLU A 69 10.35 3.49 4.09
N LEU A 70 10.24 2.23 3.64
CA LEU A 70 10.17 1.06 4.50
C LEU A 70 11.55 0.43 4.68
N ASP A 71 11.82 -0.07 5.88
CA ASP A 71 12.95 -0.98 6.11
C ASP A 71 12.74 -2.33 5.41
N GLU A 72 13.80 -3.10 5.25
CA GLU A 72 13.78 -4.39 4.55
C GLU A 72 12.76 -5.37 5.13
N ALA A 73 12.60 -5.40 6.47
CA ALA A 73 11.66 -6.29 7.12
C ALA A 73 10.21 -5.97 6.74
N ARG A 74 9.85 -4.68 6.70
CA ARG A 74 8.53 -4.22 6.28
C ARG A 74 8.30 -4.43 4.79
N GLN A 75 9.32 -4.17 3.94
CA GLN A 75 9.25 -4.46 2.51
C GLN A 75 8.97 -5.95 2.26
N ALA A 76 9.63 -6.85 2.98
CA ALA A 76 9.40 -8.29 2.89
C ALA A 76 7.97 -8.67 3.24
N VAL A 77 7.41 -8.08 4.32
CA VAL A 77 6.01 -8.31 4.71
C VAL A 77 5.05 -7.83 3.62
N VAL A 78 5.24 -6.61 3.10
CA VAL A 78 4.41 -6.09 2.00
C VAL A 78 4.49 -7.00 0.78
N SER A 79 5.69 -7.41 0.38
CA SER A 79 5.91 -8.30 -0.77
C SER A 79 5.20 -9.65 -0.59
N THR A 80 5.18 -10.19 0.63
CA THR A 80 4.45 -11.44 0.93
C THR A 80 2.94 -11.27 0.80
N ILE A 81 2.39 -10.15 1.29
CA ILE A 81 0.94 -9.90 1.23
C ILE A 81 0.46 -9.75 -0.22
N VAL A 82 1.25 -9.10 -1.06
CA VAL A 82 0.85 -8.75 -2.43
C VAL A 82 1.30 -9.75 -3.49
N GLN A 83 1.98 -10.83 -3.12
CA GLN A 83 2.62 -11.75 -4.08
C GLN A 83 1.65 -12.43 -5.06
N GLU A 84 0.37 -12.59 -4.68
CA GLU A 84 -0.68 -13.15 -5.53
C GLU A 84 -1.52 -12.07 -6.24
N MET A 85 -1.13 -10.80 -6.11
CA MET A 85 -1.83 -9.67 -6.70
C MET A 85 -1.00 -9.04 -7.83
N GLN A 86 -1.67 -8.37 -8.76
CA GLN A 86 -0.98 -7.51 -9.70
C GLN A 86 -0.57 -6.22 -9.00
N VAL A 87 0.73 -5.92 -8.97
CA VAL A 87 1.26 -4.77 -8.24
C VAL A 87 2.04 -3.87 -9.18
N PHE A 88 1.80 -2.57 -9.08
CA PHE A 88 2.63 -1.54 -9.68
C PHE A 88 3.31 -0.75 -8.56
N VAL A 89 4.62 -0.66 -8.64
CA VAL A 89 5.43 0.09 -7.66
C VAL A 89 6.15 1.20 -8.39
N THR A 90 6.01 2.43 -7.92
CA THR A 90 6.85 3.55 -8.36
C THR A 90 7.90 3.86 -7.29
N THR A 91 9.08 4.26 -7.71
CA THR A 91 10.14 4.69 -6.80
C THR A 91 11.18 5.53 -7.51
N CYS A 92 11.76 6.48 -6.78
CA CYS A 92 12.95 7.23 -7.21
C CYS A 92 14.26 6.51 -6.81
N HIS A 93 14.19 5.47 -5.97
CA HIS A 93 15.33 4.73 -5.41
C HIS A 93 15.21 3.23 -5.68
N PRO A 94 15.36 2.79 -6.94
CA PRO A 94 15.18 1.38 -7.31
C PRO A 94 16.16 0.44 -6.61
N GLU A 95 17.33 0.93 -6.20
CA GLU A 95 18.36 0.18 -5.47
C GLU A 95 17.93 -0.20 -4.04
N SER A 96 16.99 0.54 -3.46
CA SER A 96 16.48 0.28 -2.10
C SER A 96 15.32 -0.71 -2.07
N LEU A 97 14.85 -1.16 -3.23
CA LEU A 97 13.75 -2.12 -3.31
C LEU A 97 14.27 -3.55 -3.28
N LEU A 98 13.62 -4.39 -2.47
CA LEU A 98 13.74 -5.83 -2.65
C LEU A 98 13.22 -6.18 -4.04
N SER A 99 14.10 -6.69 -4.91
CA SER A 99 13.73 -7.04 -6.28
C SER A 99 12.69 -8.16 -6.27
N PRO A 100 11.52 -7.96 -6.90
CA PRO A 100 10.55 -9.03 -7.04
C PRO A 100 11.12 -10.12 -7.95
N LYS A 101 11.00 -11.38 -7.54
CA LYS A 101 11.50 -12.54 -8.31
C LYS A 101 10.93 -12.63 -9.73
N ASN A 102 9.76 -12.03 -10.00
CA ASN A 102 9.05 -12.12 -11.28
C ASN A 102 8.42 -10.77 -11.66
N GLY A 103 9.16 -9.69 -11.65
CA GLY A 103 8.66 -8.36 -12.01
C GLY A 103 9.28 -7.81 -13.27
N LYS A 104 8.54 -6.95 -14.00
CA LYS A 104 9.09 -6.11 -15.05
C LYS A 104 9.47 -4.77 -14.47
N ARG A 105 10.64 -4.27 -14.84
CA ARG A 105 11.10 -2.94 -14.46
C ARG A 105 11.04 -2.00 -15.65
N PHE A 106 10.45 -0.85 -15.45
CA PHE A 106 10.36 0.20 -16.46
C PHE A 106 11.13 1.43 -15.95
N LEU A 107 12.00 1.98 -16.78
CA LEU A 107 12.72 3.20 -16.48
C LEU A 107 12.06 4.37 -17.22
N LEU A 108 11.63 5.38 -16.46
CA LEU A 108 11.12 6.64 -17.01
C LEU A 108 12.17 7.74 -16.84
N LYS A 109 12.49 8.40 -17.93
CA LYS A 109 13.38 9.58 -17.94
C LYS A 109 12.78 10.67 -18.81
N ASP A 110 12.71 11.89 -18.29
CA ASP A 110 12.16 13.06 -19.01
C ASP A 110 10.74 12.81 -19.58
N GLY A 111 9.90 12.10 -18.83
CA GLY A 111 8.53 11.75 -19.25
C GLY A 111 8.45 10.66 -20.32
N MET A 112 9.55 10.06 -20.71
CA MET A 112 9.61 8.98 -21.71
C MET A 112 10.03 7.65 -21.08
N LEU A 113 9.44 6.56 -21.58
CA LEU A 113 9.87 5.22 -21.24
C LEU A 113 11.17 4.90 -21.99
N THR A 114 12.27 4.70 -21.25
CA THR A 114 13.62 4.55 -21.83
C THR A 114 14.11 3.12 -21.95
N GLY A 115 13.29 2.13 -21.69
CA GLY A 115 13.58 0.71 -21.92
C GLY A 115 12.84 -0.23 -20.99
N ASP A 116 12.63 -1.45 -21.46
CA ASP A 116 12.41 -2.60 -20.60
C ASP A 116 13.79 -2.98 -20.02
N VAL A 117 14.00 -2.75 -18.74
CA VAL A 117 15.13 -3.39 -18.08
C VAL A 117 14.73 -4.85 -17.89
N GLU A 118 15.19 -5.70 -18.80
CA GLU A 118 15.00 -7.14 -18.72
C GLU A 118 15.32 -7.65 -17.31
N ASN A 119 14.52 -8.63 -16.88
CA ASN A 119 14.67 -9.46 -15.70
C ASN A 119 15.96 -9.21 -14.93
N CYS A 120 15.87 -8.65 -13.73
CA CYS A 120 17.00 -8.57 -12.82
C CYS A 120 17.56 -10.00 -12.65
N PRO A 121 18.81 -10.31 -13.03
CA PRO A 121 19.36 -11.63 -12.79
C PRO A 121 19.35 -11.86 -11.29
N GLU A 122 18.96 -13.06 -10.90
CA GLU A 122 19.12 -13.56 -9.53
C GLU A 122 20.58 -13.32 -9.12
N THR A 123 20.82 -12.33 -8.26
CA THR A 123 22.06 -12.30 -7.50
C THR A 123 21.94 -13.41 -6.46
N ALA A 124 22.71 -14.43 -6.72
CA ALA A 124 22.89 -15.56 -5.84
C ALA A 124 23.27 -15.14 -4.41
#